data_bda1fb6bb9b7e12e45978f044c84687a
#
_entry.id   bda1fb6bb9b7e12e45978f044c84687a
#
_cell.length_a   1.000
_cell.length_b   1.000
_cell.length_c   1.000
_cell.angle_alpha   90.00
_cell.angle_beta   90.00
_cell.angle_gamma   90.00
#
_symmetry.space_group_name_H-M   'P 1'
#
loop_
_entity.id
_entity.type
_entity.pdbx_description
1 polymer ?
#
loop_
_entity_poly.entity_id
_entity_poly.type
_entity_poly.pdbx_seq_one_letter_code
_entity_poly.pdbx_strand_id
1 'polypeptide(L)'
;MPSLRPTLLAVAVLSAGLAACQPQTAPAPTETKATAAAPASDPAVDARLSEISQQWLDGWFRLNPVSATQIGKHDYDAQVDDLSAAGRQAQVDFAKKTLAALDGIDTSKLSRENQIDAAILRNQVQGDIWSVETLQSWAWDPQVYSGLAGGAIYNLMAREFAPMPERLKSATARMQKIPGIYAQMRENLDPARVPKIHAETVAKQNAGILSLIDTFITPNADQLQGEERKQLDDAVANLRKAVAEQQTWLDKTLVPNAKGDFRIGQKLYDEKLQFSLNSSLSRAEIKQRAEGELKRVRAEMYAIAQTVLKDKPNAPEMPADPTPEQQQKAIEAALELAYAEKPARDQVVDFAKQTLAQATDFTRKHDLVTVPNDPVKIILMPEFQRGVAVAYCDSPGPLDKGLDTYYAISPIPDEWTPEQADSFLREYNSRMIHLLSIHEAMPGHYLEGAHSVKSHSTLRSVLRSGLFAEGWAVYTEDMMADAGYLDNDPLFRLVQLKFYLRTIANAILDQGVHVDNWTKEQAMELMTKQAFQQEREASGKWTRAQLTSAQLPTYFVGAQEHFDMRKAVEAKLGDKFNAKAYHDQVLSYGAPPVRYVREMMLDEPIK
;
A
#
# COMPACT_ATOMS: atom_id res chain seq x y z
N MET A 1 -13.92 -50.28 -49.82
CA MET A 1 -14.96 -51.24 -50.22
C MET A 1 -15.88 -51.49 -49.06
N PRO A 2 -17.12 -51.73 -49.35
CA PRO A 2 -18.25 -50.87 -49.09
C PRO A 2 -19.18 -51.51 -48.04
N SER A 3 -20.18 -50.90 -47.49
CA SER A 3 -21.54 -50.72 -47.99
C SER A 3 -22.44 -50.23 -46.90
N LEU A 4 -23.15 -49.20 -47.16
CA LEU A 4 -24.56 -49.07 -47.53
C LEU A 4 -25.60 -49.11 -46.42
N ARG A 5 -26.35 -47.99 -46.42
CA ARG A 5 -27.64 -47.71 -45.80
C ARG A 5 -28.73 -48.71 -46.15
N PRO A 6 -29.93 -48.73 -45.56
CA PRO A 6 -30.92 -47.71 -45.93
C PRO A 6 -31.91 -47.23 -44.85
N THR A 7 -32.45 -46.06 -45.17
CA THR A 7 -33.70 -45.38 -44.85
C THR A 7 -34.98 -46.24 -44.82
N LEU A 8 -35.93 -45.88 -43.93
CA LEU A 8 -37.36 -46.11 -44.20
C LEU A 8 -38.21 -44.94 -43.59
N LEU A 9 -38.89 -44.27 -44.51
CA LEU A 9 -40.03 -43.38 -44.27
C LEU A 9 -41.24 -44.19 -43.81
N ALA A 10 -42.07 -43.65 -42.93
CA ALA A 10 -43.46 -44.01 -42.81
C ALA A 10 -44.33 -42.75 -42.55
N VAL A 11 -45.24 -42.55 -43.46
CA VAL A 11 -46.34 -41.57 -43.47
C VAL A 11 -47.48 -42.12 -42.65
N ALA A 12 -48.15 -41.32 -41.81
CA ALA A 12 -49.47 -41.62 -41.32
C ALA A 12 -50.26 -40.35 -40.98
N VAL A 13 -51.18 -40.06 -41.74
CA VAL A 13 -52.63 -39.77 -41.66
C VAL A 13 -53.16 -38.95 -40.50
N LEU A 14 -53.74 -37.79 -40.87
CA LEU A 14 -54.61 -36.91 -40.09
C LEU A 14 -55.87 -37.66 -39.62
N SER A 15 -56.25 -37.37 -38.35
CA SER A 15 -57.64 -37.40 -37.95
C SER A 15 -57.93 -36.23 -37.03
N ALA A 16 -58.87 -35.38 -37.45
CA ALA A 16 -59.37 -34.22 -36.73
C ALA A 16 -60.29 -34.67 -35.61
N GLY A 17 -60.04 -34.17 -34.42
CA GLY A 17 -60.92 -34.28 -33.27
C GLY A 17 -61.10 -32.92 -32.60
N LEU A 18 -62.28 -32.34 -32.72
CA LEU A 18 -62.71 -31.16 -31.97
C LEU A 18 -62.77 -31.52 -30.48
N ALA A 19 -62.03 -30.77 -29.67
CA ALA A 19 -62.22 -30.76 -28.22
C ALA A 19 -62.11 -29.35 -27.68
N ALA A 20 -63.04 -29.05 -26.82
CA ALA A 20 -63.41 -27.74 -26.29
C ALA A 20 -62.30 -26.98 -25.60
N CYS A 21 -62.29 -25.66 -25.78
CA CYS A 21 -61.53 -24.67 -25.00
C CYS A 21 -61.88 -24.77 -23.52
N GLN A 22 -60.88 -25.15 -22.69
CA GLN A 22 -60.83 -24.77 -21.29
C GLN A 22 -59.77 -23.67 -21.11
N PRO A 23 -60.04 -22.63 -20.31
CA PRO A 23 -59.05 -21.59 -20.08
C PRO A 23 -57.90 -22.15 -19.22
N GLN A 24 -56.68 -22.10 -19.75
CA GLN A 24 -55.47 -22.32 -18.99
C GLN A 24 -55.32 -21.20 -17.96
N THR A 25 -55.38 -21.56 -16.69
CA THR A 25 -54.92 -20.70 -15.60
C THR A 25 -53.46 -20.43 -15.76
N ALA A 26 -53.07 -19.15 -15.84
CA ALA A 26 -51.68 -18.69 -15.80
C ALA A 26 -50.99 -19.25 -14.55
N PRO A 27 -49.69 -19.67 -14.62
CA PRO A 27 -48.96 -20.05 -13.45
C PRO A 27 -48.88 -18.87 -12.49
N ALA A 28 -49.15 -19.12 -11.21
CA ALA A 28 -49.01 -18.13 -10.14
C ALA A 28 -47.60 -17.50 -10.19
N PRO A 29 -47.47 -16.20 -9.94
CA PRO A 29 -46.15 -15.58 -9.87
C PRO A 29 -45.36 -16.26 -8.75
N THR A 30 -44.18 -16.77 -9.11
CA THR A 30 -43.20 -17.27 -8.16
C THR A 30 -42.95 -16.16 -7.15
N GLU A 31 -43.31 -16.36 -5.90
CA GLU A 31 -42.95 -15.45 -4.82
C GLU A 31 -41.43 -15.29 -4.83
N THR A 32 -40.98 -14.14 -5.28
CA THR A 32 -39.62 -13.66 -5.01
C THR A 32 -39.51 -13.59 -3.50
N LYS A 33 -38.74 -14.48 -2.88
CA LYS A 33 -38.37 -14.35 -1.48
C LYS A 33 -37.89 -12.92 -1.28
N ALA A 34 -38.71 -12.11 -0.64
CA ALA A 34 -38.28 -10.80 -0.16
C ALA A 34 -37.03 -11.04 0.71
N THR A 35 -35.93 -10.51 0.29
CA THR A 35 -34.73 -10.40 1.11
C THR A 35 -35.17 -9.69 2.37
N ALA A 36 -35.10 -10.35 3.52
CA ALA A 36 -35.47 -9.76 4.79
C ALA A 36 -34.70 -8.44 4.92
N ALA A 37 -35.41 -7.33 5.10
CA ALA A 37 -34.79 -6.05 5.35
C ALA A 37 -33.81 -6.23 6.53
N ALA A 38 -32.59 -5.72 6.37
CA ALA A 38 -31.62 -5.75 7.46
C ALA A 38 -32.27 -5.14 8.70
N PRO A 39 -32.10 -5.75 9.88
CA PRO A 39 -32.72 -5.24 11.11
C PRO A 39 -32.29 -3.77 11.28
N ALA A 40 -33.23 -2.92 11.69
CA ALA A 40 -32.96 -1.53 11.96
C ALA A 40 -31.88 -1.44 13.05
N SER A 41 -30.86 -0.59 12.84
CA SER A 41 -29.82 -0.36 13.84
C SER A 41 -30.42 0.24 15.13
N ASP A 42 -29.77 -0.03 16.25
CA ASP A 42 -30.09 0.57 17.54
C ASP A 42 -29.18 1.77 17.79
N PRO A 43 -29.68 3.01 17.77
CA PRO A 43 -28.87 4.21 17.98
C PRO A 43 -28.10 4.22 19.32
N ALA A 44 -28.62 3.52 20.35
CA ALA A 44 -27.92 3.43 21.63
C ALA A 44 -26.66 2.52 21.53
N VAL A 45 -26.73 1.47 20.72
CA VAL A 45 -25.58 0.60 20.44
C VAL A 45 -24.55 1.32 19.58
N ASP A 46 -25.00 2.08 18.56
CA ASP A 46 -24.12 2.93 17.73
C ASP A 46 -23.41 3.99 18.59
N ALA A 47 -24.13 4.67 19.49
CA ALA A 47 -23.53 5.64 20.41
C ALA A 47 -22.48 4.99 21.34
N ARG A 48 -22.74 3.78 21.82
CA ARG A 48 -21.80 3.02 22.65
C ARG A 48 -20.51 2.68 21.89
N LEU A 49 -20.60 2.27 20.62
CA LEU A 49 -19.41 2.06 19.81
C LEU A 49 -18.62 3.37 19.60
N SER A 50 -19.30 4.48 19.37
CA SER A 50 -18.68 5.80 19.22
C SER A 50 -17.88 6.19 20.47
N GLU A 51 -18.43 5.93 21.67
CA GLU A 51 -17.71 6.15 22.93
C GLU A 51 -16.45 5.27 23.03
N ILE A 52 -16.54 3.99 22.69
CA ILE A 52 -15.39 3.06 22.71
C ILE A 52 -14.32 3.54 21.70
N SER A 53 -14.73 3.93 20.50
CA SER A 53 -13.83 4.42 19.46
C SER A 53 -13.10 5.68 19.90
N GLN A 54 -13.80 6.63 20.53
CA GLN A 54 -13.19 7.85 21.05
C GLN A 54 -12.21 7.55 22.20
N GLN A 55 -12.59 6.67 23.14
CA GLN A 55 -11.71 6.25 24.23
C GLN A 55 -10.45 5.56 23.72
N TRP A 56 -10.60 4.75 22.65
CA TRP A 56 -9.46 4.12 22.02
C TRP A 56 -8.56 5.15 21.34
N LEU A 57 -9.10 6.08 20.55
CA LEU A 57 -8.32 7.13 19.90
C LEU A 57 -7.50 7.94 20.93
N ASP A 58 -8.14 8.41 22.00
CA ASP A 58 -7.48 9.22 23.06
C ASP A 58 -6.36 8.42 23.76
N GLY A 59 -6.61 7.14 24.05
CA GLY A 59 -5.64 6.25 24.67
C GLY A 59 -4.48 5.91 23.73
N TRP A 60 -4.79 5.62 22.47
CA TRP A 60 -3.80 5.28 21.46
C TRP A 60 -2.84 6.46 21.16
N PHE A 61 -3.37 7.68 21.00
CA PHE A 61 -2.55 8.88 20.81
C PHE A 61 -1.59 9.12 21.96
N ARG A 62 -2.04 8.90 23.19
CA ARG A 62 -1.20 9.04 24.39
C ARG A 62 -0.10 7.99 24.46
N LEU A 63 -0.37 6.75 24.04
CA LEU A 63 0.60 5.65 24.07
C LEU A 63 1.55 5.67 22.88
N ASN A 64 1.18 6.35 21.77
CA ASN A 64 1.95 6.43 20.53
C ASN A 64 2.15 7.91 20.10
N PRO A 65 2.83 8.75 20.90
CA PRO A 65 2.96 10.18 20.66
C PRO A 65 3.58 10.54 19.30
N VAL A 66 4.56 9.76 18.83
CA VAL A 66 5.23 10.01 17.54
C VAL A 66 4.27 9.76 16.37
N SER A 67 3.49 8.68 16.45
CA SER A 67 2.44 8.40 15.47
C SER A 67 1.27 9.38 15.57
N ALA A 68 0.92 9.86 16.77
CA ALA A 68 -0.10 10.88 16.96
C ALA A 68 0.24 12.18 16.18
N THR A 69 1.48 12.64 16.26
CA THR A 69 1.96 13.78 15.46
C THR A 69 1.81 13.53 13.96
N GLN A 70 2.19 12.33 13.46
CA GLN A 70 2.07 11.98 12.04
C GLN A 70 0.61 12.01 11.56
N ILE A 71 -0.33 11.67 12.43
CA ILE A 71 -1.76 11.66 12.13
C ILE A 71 -2.38 13.07 12.23
N GLY A 72 -1.66 14.06 12.76
CA GLY A 72 -2.14 15.43 12.95
C GLY A 72 -2.76 15.67 14.33
N LYS A 73 -2.44 14.85 15.34
CA LYS A 73 -2.82 15.04 16.75
C LYS A 73 -1.63 15.54 17.54
N HIS A 74 -1.56 16.86 17.73
CA HIS A 74 -0.37 17.60 18.22
C HIS A 74 -0.28 17.79 19.74
N ASP A 75 -1.24 17.28 20.52
CA ASP A 75 -1.20 17.42 22.00
C ASP A 75 -0.03 16.68 22.66
N TYR A 76 0.62 15.77 21.94
CA TYR A 76 1.69 14.91 22.45
C TYR A 76 3.05 15.19 21.79
N ASP A 77 3.21 16.30 21.10
CA ASP A 77 4.39 16.61 20.28
C ASP A 77 5.71 16.68 21.05
N ALA A 78 5.67 16.93 22.34
CA ALA A 78 6.84 16.93 23.22
C ALA A 78 7.18 15.53 23.79
N GLN A 79 6.44 14.48 23.44
CA GLN A 79 6.57 13.13 23.98
C GLN A 79 7.07 12.15 22.94
N VAL A 80 7.59 11.00 23.40
CA VAL A 80 7.96 9.84 22.59
C VAL A 80 7.33 8.59 23.17
N ASP A 81 7.21 7.54 22.35
CA ASP A 81 6.65 6.25 22.74
C ASP A 81 7.59 5.57 23.77
N ASP A 82 7.00 4.86 24.74
CA ASP A 82 7.72 4.09 25.71
C ASP A 82 7.80 2.61 25.29
N LEU A 83 8.98 2.18 24.88
CA LEU A 83 9.26 0.80 24.47
C LEU A 83 9.83 -0.06 25.60
N SER A 84 9.83 0.42 26.84
CA SER A 84 10.19 -0.38 28.02
C SER A 84 9.20 -1.54 28.24
N ALA A 85 9.55 -2.47 29.12
CA ALA A 85 8.64 -3.55 29.53
C ALA A 85 7.31 -3.00 30.09
N ALA A 86 7.36 -1.90 30.86
CA ALA A 86 6.18 -1.25 31.41
C ALA A 86 5.33 -0.59 30.30
N GLY A 87 5.97 0.08 29.33
CA GLY A 87 5.27 0.68 28.18
C GLY A 87 4.57 -0.37 27.34
N ARG A 88 5.25 -1.49 27.01
CA ARG A 88 4.64 -2.62 26.29
C ARG A 88 3.46 -3.24 27.03
N GLN A 89 3.59 -3.42 28.36
CA GLN A 89 2.48 -3.93 29.18
C GLN A 89 1.28 -2.98 29.14
N ALA A 90 1.53 -1.65 29.25
CA ALA A 90 0.46 -0.64 29.16
C ALA A 90 -0.26 -0.68 27.80
N GLN A 91 0.44 -0.89 26.70
CA GLN A 91 -0.16 -1.08 25.37
C GLN A 91 -1.05 -2.33 25.33
N VAL A 92 -0.58 -3.46 25.83
CA VAL A 92 -1.34 -4.72 25.87
C VAL A 92 -2.58 -4.60 26.77
N ASP A 93 -2.44 -4.01 27.96
CA ASP A 93 -3.57 -3.82 28.89
C ASP A 93 -4.63 -2.91 28.29
N PHE A 94 -4.22 -1.84 27.62
CA PHE A 94 -5.12 -0.92 26.92
C PHE A 94 -5.84 -1.63 25.76
N ALA A 95 -5.14 -2.39 24.94
CA ALA A 95 -5.73 -3.17 23.85
C ALA A 95 -6.72 -4.22 24.37
N LYS A 96 -6.37 -4.97 25.42
CA LYS A 96 -7.26 -5.96 26.06
C LYS A 96 -8.52 -5.32 26.65
N LYS A 97 -8.38 -4.13 27.26
CA LYS A 97 -9.53 -3.36 27.78
C LYS A 97 -10.47 -2.94 26.65
N THR A 98 -9.93 -2.47 25.54
CA THR A 98 -10.71 -2.09 24.36
C THR A 98 -11.42 -3.30 23.76
N LEU A 99 -10.72 -4.43 23.62
CA LEU A 99 -11.28 -5.68 23.12
C LEU A 99 -12.47 -6.16 23.97
N ALA A 100 -12.31 -6.14 25.29
CA ALA A 100 -13.38 -6.50 26.23
C ALA A 100 -14.62 -5.56 26.10
N ALA A 101 -14.38 -4.26 25.86
CA ALA A 101 -15.46 -3.31 25.60
C ALA A 101 -16.21 -3.60 24.29
N LEU A 102 -15.48 -3.98 23.23
CA LEU A 102 -16.06 -4.41 21.94
C LEU A 102 -16.82 -5.74 22.07
N ASP A 103 -16.38 -6.67 22.91
CA ASP A 103 -17.07 -7.94 23.17
C ASP A 103 -18.42 -7.73 23.87
N GLY A 104 -18.58 -6.60 24.57
CA GLY A 104 -19.85 -6.21 25.19
C GLY A 104 -20.88 -5.59 24.23
N ILE A 105 -20.56 -5.45 22.92
CA ILE A 105 -21.47 -4.90 21.91
C ILE A 105 -22.11 -6.01 21.09
N ASP A 106 -23.43 -5.96 20.95
CA ASP A 106 -24.17 -6.76 19.95
C ASP A 106 -23.99 -6.10 18.57
N THR A 107 -23.01 -6.56 17.80
CA THR A 107 -22.69 -6.01 16.48
C THR A 107 -23.83 -6.12 15.48
N SER A 108 -24.78 -7.04 15.66
CA SER A 108 -25.96 -7.17 14.79
C SER A 108 -26.92 -5.99 14.89
N LYS A 109 -26.82 -5.21 15.97
CA LYS A 109 -27.62 -4.00 16.21
C LYS A 109 -26.95 -2.71 15.80
N LEU A 110 -25.69 -2.78 15.35
CA LEU A 110 -24.98 -1.63 14.79
C LEU A 110 -25.51 -1.29 13.40
N SER A 111 -25.43 0.00 13.04
CA SER A 111 -25.51 0.42 11.64
C SER A 111 -24.40 -0.27 10.83
N ARG A 112 -24.62 -0.47 9.54
CA ARG A 112 -23.63 -1.14 8.69
C ARG A 112 -22.27 -0.43 8.69
N GLU A 113 -22.27 0.90 8.71
CA GLU A 113 -21.04 1.70 8.83
C GLU A 113 -20.32 1.40 10.16
N ASN A 114 -21.05 1.34 11.25
CA ASN A 114 -20.50 1.05 12.56
C ASN A 114 -20.08 -0.42 12.72
N GLN A 115 -20.67 -1.36 11.98
CA GLN A 115 -20.17 -2.75 11.93
C GLN A 115 -18.76 -2.80 11.35
N ILE A 116 -18.48 -2.02 10.30
CA ILE A 116 -17.14 -1.89 9.72
C ILE A 116 -16.17 -1.30 10.74
N ASP A 117 -16.54 -0.20 11.39
CA ASP A 117 -15.68 0.46 12.37
C ASP A 117 -15.34 -0.45 13.56
N ALA A 118 -16.33 -1.21 14.04
CA ALA A 118 -16.12 -2.22 15.08
C ALA A 118 -15.17 -3.34 14.62
N ALA A 119 -15.32 -3.81 13.38
CA ALA A 119 -14.47 -4.87 12.83
C ALA A 119 -13.02 -4.40 12.63
N ILE A 120 -12.81 -3.18 12.11
CA ILE A 120 -11.49 -2.59 11.93
C ILE A 120 -10.80 -2.38 13.29
N LEU A 121 -11.50 -1.80 14.26
CA LEU A 121 -10.96 -1.58 15.60
C LEU A 121 -10.61 -2.89 16.29
N ARG A 122 -11.45 -3.92 16.14
CA ARG A 122 -11.17 -5.26 16.68
C ARG A 122 -9.89 -5.86 16.06
N ASN A 123 -9.75 -5.79 14.74
CA ASN A 123 -8.55 -6.26 14.04
C ASN A 123 -7.30 -5.52 14.55
N GLN A 124 -7.39 -4.21 14.72
CA GLN A 124 -6.28 -3.39 15.22
C GLN A 124 -5.83 -3.83 16.62
N VAL A 125 -6.76 -3.88 17.59
CA VAL A 125 -6.38 -4.20 18.97
C VAL A 125 -5.92 -5.65 19.15
N GLN A 126 -6.46 -6.59 18.36
CA GLN A 126 -5.98 -7.97 18.34
C GLN A 126 -4.57 -8.05 17.72
N GLY A 127 -4.32 -7.30 16.66
CA GLY A 127 -3.00 -7.18 16.03
C GLY A 127 -1.95 -6.57 16.97
N ASP A 128 -2.34 -5.54 17.75
CA ASP A 128 -1.48 -4.91 18.76
C ASP A 128 -1.05 -5.91 19.86
N ILE A 129 -2.01 -6.66 20.41
CA ILE A 129 -1.73 -7.73 21.40
C ILE A 129 -0.80 -8.77 20.79
N TRP A 130 -1.12 -9.26 19.60
CA TRP A 130 -0.34 -10.27 18.89
C TRP A 130 1.09 -9.79 18.60
N SER A 131 1.25 -8.53 18.17
CA SER A 131 2.56 -7.95 17.88
C SER A 131 3.48 -7.93 19.09
N VAL A 132 2.94 -7.58 20.27
CA VAL A 132 3.73 -7.51 21.51
C VAL A 132 3.96 -8.89 22.11
N GLU A 133 2.93 -9.74 22.19
CA GLU A 133 3.00 -11.01 22.93
C GLU A 133 3.53 -12.17 22.07
N THR A 134 3.27 -12.18 20.74
CA THR A 134 3.59 -13.31 19.86
C THR A 134 4.74 -13.00 18.91
N LEU A 135 4.64 -11.97 18.08
CA LEU A 135 5.69 -11.59 17.12
C LEU A 135 6.93 -11.08 17.82
N GLN A 136 6.74 -10.27 18.87
CA GLN A 136 7.81 -9.71 19.70
C GLN A 136 8.88 -8.97 18.89
N SER A 137 8.49 -8.18 17.89
CA SER A 137 9.42 -7.40 17.06
C SER A 137 10.35 -6.52 17.91
N TRP A 138 9.87 -6.06 19.05
CA TRP A 138 10.64 -5.32 20.05
C TRP A 138 11.91 -6.05 20.55
N ALA A 139 11.97 -7.37 20.45
CA ALA A 139 13.10 -8.18 20.93
C ALA A 139 14.10 -8.55 19.83
N TRP A 140 13.76 -8.38 18.55
CA TRP A 140 14.60 -8.84 17.45
C TRP A 140 14.72 -7.87 16.27
N ASP A 141 13.83 -6.87 16.14
CA ASP A 141 13.88 -5.92 15.02
C ASP A 141 14.39 -4.56 15.49
N PRO A 142 15.66 -4.22 15.25
CA PRO A 142 16.22 -2.93 15.62
C PRO A 142 15.59 -1.75 14.88
N GLN A 143 14.90 -1.99 13.74
CA GLN A 143 14.23 -0.95 12.96
C GLN A 143 13.08 -0.27 13.74
N VAL A 144 12.45 -1.00 14.68
CA VAL A 144 11.41 -0.45 15.57
C VAL A 144 11.93 0.79 16.30
N TYR A 145 13.15 0.72 16.81
CA TYR A 145 13.77 1.80 17.61
C TYR A 145 14.34 2.92 16.73
N SER A 146 15.03 2.57 15.64
CA SER A 146 15.60 3.57 14.73
C SER A 146 14.50 4.34 13.99
N GLY A 147 13.42 3.66 13.60
CA GLY A 147 12.25 4.29 12.98
C GLY A 147 11.56 5.27 13.94
N LEU A 148 11.38 4.86 15.20
CA LEU A 148 10.81 5.73 16.23
C LEU A 148 11.68 6.97 16.48
N ALA A 149 13.00 6.80 16.63
CA ALA A 149 13.92 7.91 16.85
C ALA A 149 13.95 8.91 15.68
N GLY A 150 13.97 8.42 14.44
CA GLY A 150 13.90 9.25 13.24
C GLY A 150 12.56 9.97 13.10
N GLY A 151 11.45 9.25 13.26
CA GLY A 151 10.09 9.76 13.20
C GLY A 151 9.81 10.82 14.27
N ALA A 152 10.44 10.70 15.45
CA ALA A 152 10.31 11.67 16.53
C ALA A 152 10.72 13.09 16.13
N ILE A 153 11.69 13.25 15.25
CA ILE A 153 12.13 14.56 14.73
C ILE A 153 11.40 14.88 13.43
N TYR A 154 11.40 13.92 12.49
CA TYR A 154 10.87 14.14 11.13
C TYR A 154 9.42 14.60 11.14
N ASN A 155 8.54 13.92 11.87
CA ASN A 155 7.10 14.22 11.90
C ASN A 155 6.79 15.64 12.43
N LEU A 156 7.67 16.21 13.26
CA LEU A 156 7.54 17.58 13.73
C LEU A 156 8.02 18.64 12.73
N MET A 157 9.01 18.28 11.91
CA MET A 157 9.74 19.26 11.12
C MET A 157 9.36 19.25 9.63
N ALA A 158 8.85 18.14 9.13
CA ALA A 158 8.55 17.99 7.71
C ALA A 158 7.39 18.84 7.20
N ARG A 159 6.50 19.30 8.10
CA ARG A 159 5.29 20.07 7.75
C ARG A 159 5.12 21.30 8.62
N GLU A 160 4.41 22.30 8.08
CA GLU A 160 4.19 23.59 8.73
C GLU A 160 2.83 23.62 9.45
N PHE A 161 2.54 22.64 10.29
CA PHE A 161 1.29 22.57 11.06
C PHE A 161 1.21 23.58 12.20
N ALA A 162 2.36 24.12 12.64
CA ALA A 162 2.50 25.15 13.66
C ALA A 162 3.68 26.08 13.36
N PRO A 163 3.78 27.27 14.00
CA PRO A 163 4.94 28.14 13.88
C PRO A 163 6.25 27.43 14.20
N MET A 164 7.32 27.73 13.44
CA MET A 164 8.62 27.08 13.60
C MET A 164 9.16 27.07 15.04
N PRO A 165 9.05 28.17 15.84
CA PRO A 165 9.51 28.14 17.24
C PRO A 165 8.80 27.07 18.09
N GLU A 166 7.50 26.84 17.88
CA GLU A 166 6.74 25.82 18.63
C GLU A 166 7.19 24.42 18.24
N ARG A 167 7.36 24.16 16.94
CA ARG A 167 7.87 22.88 16.44
C ARG A 167 9.28 22.59 16.93
N LEU A 168 10.16 23.62 16.96
CA LEU A 168 11.52 23.50 17.50
C LEU A 168 11.53 23.16 18.99
N LYS A 169 10.63 23.74 19.80
CA LYS A 169 10.50 23.40 21.23
C LYS A 169 10.10 21.93 21.40
N SER A 170 9.13 21.47 20.63
CA SER A 170 8.70 20.07 20.64
C SER A 170 9.83 19.12 20.19
N ALA A 171 10.54 19.49 19.12
CA ALA A 171 11.70 18.72 18.64
C ALA A 171 12.83 18.68 19.68
N THR A 172 13.10 19.80 20.39
CA THR A 172 14.05 19.87 21.50
C THR A 172 13.69 18.86 22.59
N ALA A 173 12.42 18.86 23.02
CA ALA A 173 11.94 17.93 24.05
C ALA A 173 12.05 16.45 23.61
N ARG A 174 11.78 16.14 22.34
CA ARG A 174 11.96 14.78 21.79
C ARG A 174 13.42 14.40 21.65
N MET A 175 14.29 15.29 21.17
CA MET A 175 15.74 15.03 21.08
C MET A 175 16.35 14.68 22.43
N GLN A 176 15.89 15.31 23.52
CA GLN A 176 16.32 14.98 24.90
C GLN A 176 15.91 13.56 25.32
N LYS A 177 14.87 12.97 24.72
CA LYS A 177 14.36 11.63 25.04
C LYS A 177 14.91 10.52 24.15
N ILE A 178 15.42 10.80 22.97
CA ILE A 178 15.97 9.79 22.03
C ILE A 178 17.08 8.93 22.66
N PRO A 179 18.00 9.45 23.51
CA PRO A 179 18.97 8.59 24.20
C PRO A 179 18.31 7.48 25.03
N GLY A 180 17.10 7.74 25.57
CA GLY A 180 16.28 6.74 26.26
C GLY A 180 15.77 5.64 25.34
N ILE A 181 15.36 5.99 24.09
CA ILE A 181 14.96 5.01 23.08
C ILE A 181 16.15 4.08 22.75
N TYR A 182 17.37 4.62 22.62
CA TYR A 182 18.56 3.81 22.39
C TYR A 182 18.91 2.92 23.57
N ALA A 183 18.68 3.39 24.81
CA ALA A 183 18.86 2.57 26.01
C ALA A 183 17.87 1.39 26.02
N GLN A 184 16.58 1.65 25.75
CA GLN A 184 15.55 0.61 25.63
C GLN A 184 15.87 -0.39 24.50
N MET A 185 16.39 0.08 23.35
CA MET A 185 16.86 -0.80 22.28
C MET A 185 17.93 -1.78 22.77
N ARG A 186 18.93 -1.30 23.50
CA ARG A 186 20.03 -2.13 24.02
C ARG A 186 19.56 -3.12 25.08
N GLU A 187 18.56 -2.74 25.87
CA GLU A 187 17.97 -3.59 26.91
C GLU A 187 17.07 -4.68 26.33
N ASN A 188 16.28 -4.34 25.32
CA ASN A 188 15.22 -5.20 24.81
C ASN A 188 15.70 -6.20 23.74
N LEU A 189 16.67 -5.80 22.89
CA LEU A 189 17.12 -6.65 21.80
C LEU A 189 17.94 -7.84 22.31
N ASP A 190 17.55 -9.03 21.87
CA ASP A 190 18.36 -10.24 21.99
C ASP A 190 19.19 -10.42 20.69
N PRO A 191 20.50 -10.17 20.69
CA PRO A 191 21.33 -10.30 19.49
C PRO A 191 21.26 -11.68 18.83
N ALA A 192 20.98 -12.74 19.59
CA ALA A 192 20.82 -14.08 19.03
C ALA A 192 19.55 -14.20 18.16
N ARG A 193 18.54 -13.36 18.41
CA ARG A 193 17.29 -13.29 17.64
C ARG A 193 17.34 -12.25 16.54
N VAL A 194 18.24 -11.27 16.60
CA VAL A 194 18.33 -10.19 15.59
C VAL A 194 18.93 -10.74 14.31
N PRO A 195 18.23 -10.61 13.15
CA PRO A 195 18.82 -10.99 11.87
C PRO A 195 19.98 -10.05 11.49
N LYS A 196 21.04 -10.63 10.93
CA LYS A 196 22.24 -9.86 10.58
C LYS A 196 21.93 -8.70 9.63
N ILE A 197 21.08 -8.93 8.63
CA ILE A 197 20.67 -7.89 7.67
C ILE A 197 19.96 -6.71 8.36
N HIS A 198 19.15 -6.95 9.39
CA HIS A 198 18.49 -5.88 10.16
C HIS A 198 19.53 -5.08 10.96
N ALA A 199 20.46 -5.75 11.64
CA ALA A 199 21.53 -5.10 12.40
C ALA A 199 22.42 -4.23 11.48
N GLU A 200 22.87 -4.78 10.36
CA GLU A 200 23.71 -4.07 9.38
C GLU A 200 22.98 -2.87 8.75
N THR A 201 21.67 -3.01 8.47
CA THR A 201 20.86 -1.92 7.92
C THR A 201 20.75 -0.77 8.90
N VAL A 202 20.41 -1.06 10.16
CA VAL A 202 20.28 -0.01 11.18
C VAL A 202 21.64 0.62 11.49
N ALA A 203 22.74 -0.16 11.50
CA ALA A 203 24.08 0.40 11.68
C ALA A 203 24.46 1.39 10.56
N LYS A 204 24.10 1.10 9.32
CA LYS A 204 24.31 2.02 8.18
C LYS A 204 23.43 3.26 8.24
N GLN A 205 22.22 3.15 8.77
CA GLN A 205 21.23 4.23 8.82
C GLN A 205 21.33 5.11 10.07
N ASN A 206 22.05 4.66 11.11
CA ASN A 206 22.07 5.33 12.42
C ASN A 206 22.49 6.80 12.35
N ALA A 207 23.47 7.15 11.52
CA ALA A 207 23.90 8.54 11.33
C ALA A 207 22.86 9.41 10.61
N GLY A 208 21.86 8.82 9.94
CA GLY A 208 20.83 9.53 9.18
C GLY A 208 19.97 10.48 10.04
N ILE A 209 19.85 10.20 11.33
CA ILE A 209 19.14 11.11 12.24
C ILE A 209 19.86 12.47 12.37
N LEU A 210 21.18 12.51 12.19
CA LEU A 210 21.95 13.74 12.22
C LEU A 210 21.67 14.61 10.98
N SER A 211 21.36 13.98 9.84
CA SER A 211 20.95 14.71 8.64
C SER A 211 19.65 15.47 8.86
N LEU A 212 18.71 14.95 9.69
CA LEU A 212 17.49 15.68 10.06
C LEU A 212 17.80 16.94 10.88
N ILE A 213 18.80 16.86 11.76
CA ILE A 213 19.26 18.04 12.52
C ILE A 213 19.84 19.09 11.58
N ASP A 214 20.71 18.67 10.69
CA ASP A 214 21.42 19.58 9.78
C ASP A 214 20.46 20.19 8.73
N THR A 215 19.42 19.46 8.32
CA THR A 215 18.42 19.91 7.34
C THR A 215 17.34 20.78 7.95
N PHE A 216 16.78 20.41 9.10
CA PHE A 216 15.58 21.04 9.64
C PHE A 216 15.78 21.85 10.89
N ILE A 217 16.74 21.49 11.76
CA ILE A 217 16.93 22.12 13.06
C ILE A 217 17.95 23.27 12.95
N THR A 218 19.15 22.97 12.51
CA THR A 218 20.26 23.93 12.47
C THR A 218 19.93 25.20 11.68
N PRO A 219 19.31 25.15 10.47
CA PRO A 219 18.97 26.35 9.71
C PRO A 219 17.91 27.25 10.37
N ASN A 220 17.15 26.72 11.32
CA ASN A 220 16.04 27.41 11.99
C ASN A 220 16.32 27.73 13.46
N ALA A 221 17.49 27.40 13.96
CA ALA A 221 17.83 27.47 15.37
C ALA A 221 17.83 28.90 15.94
N ASP A 222 18.05 29.91 15.12
CA ASP A 222 18.00 31.35 15.47
C ASP A 222 16.58 31.85 15.74
N GLN A 223 15.55 31.11 15.42
CA GLN A 223 14.18 31.42 15.77
C GLN A 223 13.87 31.18 17.27
N LEU A 224 14.75 30.49 18.00
CA LEU A 224 14.73 30.42 19.46
C LEU A 224 15.77 31.33 20.06
N GLN A 225 15.49 31.92 21.23
CA GLN A 225 16.36 32.87 21.91
C GLN A 225 16.55 32.49 23.39
N GLY A 226 17.59 33.04 24.03
CA GLY A 226 17.84 32.89 25.46
C GLY A 226 17.91 31.41 25.90
N GLU A 227 17.17 31.07 26.95
CA GLU A 227 17.17 29.72 27.54
C GLU A 227 16.65 28.63 26.56
N GLU A 228 15.63 28.94 25.75
CA GLU A 228 15.09 28.01 24.78
C GLU A 228 16.11 27.65 23.71
N ARG A 229 16.89 28.62 23.22
CA ARG A 229 17.99 28.39 22.30
C ARG A 229 19.09 27.52 22.92
N LYS A 230 19.46 27.83 24.17
CA LYS A 230 20.44 27.03 24.90
C LYS A 230 19.98 25.57 25.06
N GLN A 231 18.71 25.35 25.42
CA GLN A 231 18.15 24.00 25.53
C GLN A 231 18.19 23.22 24.19
N LEU A 232 17.93 23.90 23.07
CA LEU A 232 18.05 23.32 21.75
C LEU A 232 19.51 22.92 21.46
N ASP A 233 20.46 23.83 21.68
CA ASP A 233 21.89 23.58 21.44
C ASP A 233 22.41 22.41 22.30
N ASP A 234 22.03 22.36 23.58
CA ASP A 234 22.35 21.27 24.51
C ASP A 234 21.72 19.93 24.04
N ALA A 235 20.46 19.94 23.59
CA ALA A 235 19.75 18.75 23.08
C ALA A 235 20.44 18.20 21.82
N VAL A 236 20.80 19.07 20.88
CA VAL A 236 21.54 18.70 19.68
C VAL A 236 22.91 18.09 20.02
N ALA A 237 23.67 18.72 20.92
CA ALA A 237 24.98 18.20 21.34
C ALA A 237 24.86 16.83 22.00
N ASN A 238 23.88 16.67 22.91
CA ASN A 238 23.63 15.39 23.58
C ASN A 238 23.18 14.31 22.60
N LEU A 239 22.32 14.63 21.62
CA LEU A 239 21.88 13.67 20.62
C LEU A 239 23.04 13.21 19.72
N ARG A 240 23.90 14.15 19.26
CA ARG A 240 25.10 13.79 18.49
C ARG A 240 26.00 12.80 19.25
N LYS A 241 26.21 13.02 20.55
CA LYS A 241 26.94 12.10 21.41
C LYS A 241 26.25 10.74 21.52
N ALA A 242 24.94 10.73 21.78
CA ALA A 242 24.17 9.49 21.90
C ALA A 242 24.17 8.67 20.58
N VAL A 243 24.12 9.33 19.40
CA VAL A 243 24.23 8.66 18.11
C VAL A 243 25.59 8.02 17.92
N ALA A 244 26.68 8.69 18.33
CA ALA A 244 28.02 8.14 18.25
C ALA A 244 28.21 6.92 19.19
N GLU A 245 27.67 7.00 20.41
CA GLU A 245 27.65 5.87 21.36
C GLU A 245 26.81 4.71 20.83
N GLN A 246 25.67 5.01 20.23
CA GLN A 246 24.80 4.01 19.59
C GLN A 246 25.51 3.33 18.42
N GLN A 247 26.21 4.10 17.57
CA GLN A 247 27.01 3.54 16.48
C GLN A 247 28.07 2.57 17.00
N THR A 248 28.77 2.96 18.07
CA THR A 248 29.77 2.09 18.69
C THR A 248 29.16 0.77 19.19
N TRP A 249 27.96 0.81 19.78
CA TRP A 249 27.28 -0.40 20.24
C TRP A 249 26.78 -1.26 19.06
N LEU A 250 26.24 -0.61 18.01
CA LEU A 250 25.82 -1.33 16.80
C LEU A 250 26.99 -2.09 16.17
N ASP A 251 28.12 -1.40 15.96
CA ASP A 251 29.28 -1.96 15.24
C ASP A 251 30.02 -3.02 16.07
N LYS A 252 30.13 -2.82 17.40
CA LYS A 252 30.96 -3.69 18.26
C LYS A 252 30.15 -4.75 19.00
N THR A 253 28.86 -4.57 19.17
CA THR A 253 28.01 -5.47 19.96
C THR A 253 26.93 -6.10 19.13
N LEU A 254 26.04 -5.33 18.48
CA LEU A 254 24.88 -5.91 17.82
C LEU A 254 25.26 -6.66 16.54
N VAL A 255 25.91 -6.00 15.58
CA VAL A 255 26.22 -6.59 14.27
C VAL A 255 27.07 -7.85 14.36
N PRO A 256 28.15 -7.92 15.19
CA PRO A 256 28.94 -9.16 15.31
C PRO A 256 28.21 -10.32 15.95
N ASN A 257 27.20 -10.05 16.78
CA ASN A 257 26.44 -11.06 17.53
C ASN A 257 25.04 -11.34 16.94
N ALA A 258 24.64 -10.66 15.88
CA ALA A 258 23.38 -10.86 15.20
C ALA A 258 23.36 -12.20 14.45
N LYS A 259 22.52 -13.15 14.92
CA LYS A 259 22.45 -14.54 14.43
C LYS A 259 21.04 -15.01 14.10
N GLY A 260 20.03 -14.14 14.28
CA GLY A 260 18.63 -14.45 14.01
C GLY A 260 18.38 -14.70 12.51
N ASP A 261 17.32 -15.41 12.23
CA ASP A 261 16.79 -15.53 10.86
C ASP A 261 15.76 -14.41 10.62
N PHE A 262 15.81 -13.76 9.48
CA PHE A 262 14.80 -12.79 9.06
C PHE A 262 13.49 -13.48 8.64
N ARG A 263 13.51 -14.77 8.35
CA ARG A 263 12.35 -15.56 8.00
C ARG A 263 11.51 -15.84 9.23
N ILE A 264 10.30 -15.32 9.25
CA ILE A 264 9.41 -15.50 10.42
C ILE A 264 8.71 -16.87 10.42
N GLY A 265 8.80 -17.63 9.33
CA GLY A 265 8.17 -18.94 9.18
C GLY A 265 6.66 -18.88 8.95
N GLN A 266 6.09 -20.00 8.49
CA GLN A 266 4.71 -20.07 8.01
C GLN A 266 3.69 -19.58 9.05
N LYS A 267 3.77 -20.04 10.30
CA LYS A 267 2.76 -19.72 11.32
C LYS A 267 2.67 -18.21 11.57
N LEU A 268 3.80 -17.58 11.90
CA LEU A 268 3.82 -16.13 12.17
C LEU A 268 3.52 -15.32 10.92
N TYR A 269 3.90 -15.82 9.74
CA TYR A 269 3.60 -15.17 8.48
C TYR A 269 2.08 -15.18 8.18
N ASP A 270 1.41 -16.34 8.32
CA ASP A 270 -0.02 -16.45 8.08
C ASP A 270 -0.83 -15.59 9.05
N GLU A 271 -0.46 -15.57 10.34
CA GLU A 271 -1.08 -14.70 11.35
C GLU A 271 -0.85 -13.21 11.04
N LYS A 272 0.38 -12.83 10.71
CA LYS A 272 0.72 -11.43 10.35
C LYS A 272 -0.01 -10.97 9.09
N LEU A 273 -0.09 -11.83 8.08
CA LEU A 273 -0.79 -11.57 6.83
C LEU A 273 -2.26 -11.25 7.08
N GLN A 274 -2.91 -12.01 7.95
CA GLN A 274 -4.30 -11.79 8.33
C GLN A 274 -4.51 -10.41 8.95
N PHE A 275 -3.68 -10.02 9.94
CA PHE A 275 -3.77 -8.71 10.58
C PHE A 275 -3.44 -7.57 9.63
N SER A 276 -2.38 -7.72 8.82
CA SER A 276 -1.89 -6.66 7.94
C SER A 276 -2.80 -6.39 6.75
N LEU A 277 -3.35 -7.43 6.13
CA LEU A 277 -4.22 -7.28 4.97
C LEU A 277 -5.69 -7.13 5.36
N ASN A 278 -6.11 -7.74 6.45
CA ASN A 278 -7.52 -7.88 6.82
C ASN A 278 -8.40 -8.30 5.61
N SER A 279 -7.85 -9.20 4.80
CA SER A 279 -8.46 -9.78 3.59
C SER A 279 -9.11 -11.11 3.91
N SER A 280 -10.09 -11.51 3.09
CA SER A 280 -10.67 -12.86 3.17
C SER A 280 -9.81 -13.94 2.50
N LEU A 281 -8.76 -13.55 1.76
CA LEU A 281 -7.91 -14.47 1.01
C LEU A 281 -6.85 -15.12 1.92
N SER A 282 -6.76 -16.42 1.85
CA SER A 282 -5.67 -17.18 2.46
C SER A 282 -4.36 -17.00 1.68
N ARG A 283 -3.22 -17.24 2.33
CA ARG A 283 -1.90 -17.22 1.67
C ARG A 283 -1.85 -18.12 0.43
N ALA A 284 -2.45 -19.30 0.50
CA ALA A 284 -2.49 -20.24 -0.63
C ALA A 284 -3.28 -19.69 -1.82
N GLU A 285 -4.43 -19.06 -1.57
CA GLU A 285 -5.23 -18.40 -2.61
C GLU A 285 -4.51 -17.21 -3.21
N ILE A 286 -3.82 -16.39 -2.40
CA ILE A 286 -2.99 -15.28 -2.88
C ILE A 286 -1.91 -15.80 -3.83
N LYS A 287 -1.19 -16.88 -3.45
CA LYS A 287 -0.16 -17.50 -4.29
C LYS A 287 -0.75 -18.02 -5.60
N GLN A 288 -1.84 -18.76 -5.53
CA GLN A 288 -2.51 -19.30 -6.72
C GLN A 288 -2.97 -18.19 -7.68
N ARG A 289 -3.58 -17.13 -7.17
CA ARG A 289 -4.00 -15.98 -7.98
C ARG A 289 -2.79 -15.28 -8.61
N ALA A 290 -1.73 -15.04 -7.83
CA ALA A 290 -0.53 -14.37 -8.31
C ALA A 290 0.18 -15.18 -9.43
N GLU A 291 0.29 -16.49 -9.28
CA GLU A 291 0.85 -17.36 -10.32
C GLU A 291 -0.03 -17.43 -11.57
N GLY A 292 -1.35 -17.37 -11.43
CA GLY A 292 -2.30 -17.28 -12.54
C GLY A 292 -2.17 -15.95 -13.29
N GLU A 293 -2.16 -14.84 -12.56
CA GLU A 293 -2.01 -13.51 -13.11
C GLU A 293 -0.63 -13.30 -13.78
N LEU A 294 0.44 -13.86 -13.22
CA LEU A 294 1.76 -13.83 -13.84
C LEU A 294 1.72 -14.39 -15.27
N LYS A 295 1.06 -15.52 -15.46
CA LYS A 295 0.91 -16.16 -16.78
C LYS A 295 0.03 -15.32 -17.70
N ARG A 296 -1.13 -14.84 -17.20
CA ARG A 296 -2.08 -14.03 -17.97
C ARG A 296 -1.43 -12.73 -18.48
N VAL A 297 -0.78 -12.00 -17.58
CA VAL A 297 -0.15 -10.71 -17.91
C VAL A 297 0.99 -10.89 -18.91
N ARG A 298 1.82 -11.91 -18.74
CA ARG A 298 2.88 -12.21 -19.71
C ARG A 298 2.33 -12.56 -21.09
N ALA A 299 1.20 -13.27 -21.17
CA ALA A 299 0.53 -13.56 -22.45
C ALA A 299 0.00 -12.29 -23.11
N GLU A 300 -0.58 -11.36 -22.34
CA GLU A 300 -1.03 -10.06 -22.83
C GLU A 300 0.15 -9.19 -23.33
N MET A 301 1.24 -9.14 -22.57
CA MET A 301 2.48 -8.44 -22.98
C MET A 301 3.05 -9.03 -24.29
N TYR A 302 2.97 -10.34 -24.47
CA TYR A 302 3.39 -10.98 -25.71
C TYR A 302 2.51 -10.57 -26.90
N ALA A 303 1.20 -10.52 -26.74
CA ALA A 303 0.29 -10.05 -27.79
C ALA A 303 0.57 -8.60 -28.19
N ILE A 304 0.89 -7.74 -27.20
CA ILE A 304 1.33 -6.36 -27.48
C ILE A 304 2.66 -6.38 -28.24
N ALA A 305 3.63 -7.21 -27.83
CA ALA A 305 4.92 -7.33 -28.50
C ALA A 305 4.75 -7.73 -29.97
N GLN A 306 3.85 -8.68 -30.29
CA GLN A 306 3.53 -9.04 -31.67
C GLN A 306 3.01 -7.84 -32.49
N THR A 307 2.27 -6.93 -31.86
CA THR A 307 1.74 -5.74 -32.50
C THR A 307 2.83 -4.67 -32.73
N VAL A 308 3.59 -4.32 -31.71
CA VAL A 308 4.55 -3.19 -31.76
C VAL A 308 5.85 -3.54 -32.47
N LEU A 309 6.19 -4.83 -32.57
CA LEU A 309 7.37 -5.32 -33.27
C LEU A 309 7.06 -5.73 -34.72
N LYS A 310 5.80 -5.74 -35.14
CA LYS A 310 5.43 -6.05 -36.51
C LYS A 310 6.22 -5.16 -37.47
N ASP A 311 6.81 -5.77 -38.47
CA ASP A 311 7.59 -5.07 -39.51
C ASP A 311 8.81 -4.29 -39.01
N LYS A 312 9.25 -4.51 -37.75
CA LYS A 312 10.47 -3.90 -37.23
C LYS A 312 11.71 -4.71 -37.70
N PRO A 313 12.79 -4.06 -38.10
CA PRO A 313 14.03 -4.74 -38.42
C PRO A 313 14.55 -5.46 -37.17
N ASN A 314 14.99 -6.71 -37.33
CA ASN A 314 15.50 -7.57 -36.24
C ASN A 314 14.47 -7.95 -35.16
N ALA A 315 13.18 -7.90 -35.47
CA ALA A 315 12.17 -8.46 -34.57
C ALA A 315 12.41 -9.97 -34.36
N PRO A 316 12.29 -10.48 -33.12
CA PRO A 316 12.41 -11.92 -32.87
C PRO A 316 11.25 -12.68 -33.50
N GLU A 317 11.40 -13.99 -33.64
CA GLU A 317 10.29 -14.87 -34.05
C GLU A 317 9.17 -14.82 -33.00
N MET A 318 7.95 -14.59 -33.44
CA MET A 318 6.76 -14.46 -32.61
C MET A 318 5.61 -15.34 -33.10
N PRO A 319 5.72 -16.68 -32.95
CA PRO A 319 4.64 -17.60 -33.36
C PRO A 319 3.39 -17.39 -32.51
N ALA A 320 2.24 -17.89 -32.97
CA ALA A 320 0.98 -17.83 -32.23
C ALA A 320 1.02 -18.61 -30.90
N ASP A 321 1.80 -19.69 -30.86
CA ASP A 321 2.05 -20.51 -29.67
C ASP A 321 3.56 -20.49 -29.34
N PRO A 322 4.03 -19.51 -28.59
CA PRO A 322 5.45 -19.32 -28.32
C PRO A 322 5.98 -20.24 -27.24
N THR A 323 7.23 -20.67 -27.36
CA THR A 323 7.94 -21.22 -26.21
C THR A 323 8.17 -20.13 -25.16
N PRO A 324 8.45 -20.48 -23.90
CA PRO A 324 8.79 -19.48 -22.86
C PRO A 324 9.93 -18.55 -23.27
N GLU A 325 10.95 -19.07 -23.97
CA GLU A 325 12.10 -18.30 -24.45
C GLU A 325 11.74 -17.34 -25.59
N GLN A 326 10.85 -17.76 -26.50
CA GLN A 326 10.34 -16.90 -27.58
C GLN A 326 9.47 -15.78 -27.00
N GLN A 327 8.59 -16.11 -26.06
CA GLN A 327 7.80 -15.13 -25.34
C GLN A 327 8.69 -14.09 -24.62
N GLN A 328 9.71 -14.57 -23.89
CA GLN A 328 10.66 -13.71 -23.17
C GLN A 328 11.35 -12.72 -24.11
N LYS A 329 11.95 -13.22 -25.19
CA LYS A 329 12.67 -12.40 -26.18
C LYS A 329 11.78 -11.36 -26.84
N ALA A 330 10.54 -11.72 -27.17
CA ALA A 330 9.59 -10.79 -27.78
C ALA A 330 9.21 -9.66 -26.82
N ILE A 331 8.89 -9.99 -25.57
CA ILE A 331 8.54 -8.98 -24.56
C ILE A 331 9.74 -8.08 -24.28
N GLU A 332 10.94 -8.62 -24.10
CA GLU A 332 12.17 -7.82 -23.90
C GLU A 332 12.40 -6.86 -25.08
N ALA A 333 12.28 -7.34 -26.32
CA ALA A 333 12.45 -6.49 -27.51
C ALA A 333 11.39 -5.38 -27.60
N ALA A 334 10.14 -5.66 -27.21
CA ALA A 334 9.09 -4.64 -27.15
C ALA A 334 9.33 -3.60 -26.05
N LEU A 335 9.81 -4.03 -24.88
CA LEU A 335 10.17 -3.12 -23.78
C LEU A 335 11.34 -2.20 -24.18
N GLU A 336 12.29 -2.65 -24.99
CA GLU A 336 13.36 -1.79 -25.53
C GLU A 336 12.81 -0.59 -26.29
N LEU A 337 11.69 -0.76 -27.02
CA LEU A 337 11.04 0.38 -27.70
C LEU A 337 10.52 1.42 -26.68
N ALA A 338 9.96 0.96 -25.57
CA ALA A 338 9.49 1.86 -24.52
C ALA A 338 10.66 2.57 -23.81
N TYR A 339 11.76 1.87 -23.57
CA TYR A 339 12.96 2.41 -22.90
C TYR A 339 13.73 3.44 -23.75
N ALA A 340 13.54 3.45 -25.06
CA ALA A 340 14.14 4.44 -25.94
C ALA A 340 13.60 5.86 -25.70
N GLU A 341 12.35 5.99 -25.20
CA GLU A 341 11.72 7.26 -24.92
C GLU A 341 11.82 7.61 -23.43
N LYS A 342 12.72 8.51 -23.09
CA LYS A 342 12.99 8.94 -21.72
C LYS A 342 13.31 10.43 -21.67
N PRO A 343 12.98 11.13 -20.57
CA PRO A 343 13.34 12.53 -20.40
C PRO A 343 14.85 12.67 -20.24
N ALA A 344 15.35 13.88 -20.46
CA ALA A 344 16.74 14.21 -20.06
C ALA A 344 16.88 14.14 -18.53
N ARG A 345 18.12 13.89 -18.06
CA ARG A 345 18.44 13.69 -16.64
C ARG A 345 17.91 14.81 -15.74
N ASP A 346 18.02 16.05 -16.18
CA ASP A 346 17.63 17.28 -15.48
C ASP A 346 16.16 17.66 -15.69
N GLN A 347 15.42 16.93 -16.54
CA GLN A 347 14.03 17.24 -16.88
C GLN A 347 13.00 16.31 -16.24
N VAL A 348 13.41 15.33 -15.44
CA VAL A 348 12.51 14.33 -14.84
C VAL A 348 11.37 14.99 -14.04
N VAL A 349 11.69 16.00 -13.23
CA VAL A 349 10.71 16.70 -12.38
C VAL A 349 9.74 17.54 -13.22
N ASP A 350 10.24 18.26 -14.21
CA ASP A 350 9.37 19.08 -15.08
C ASP A 350 8.50 18.20 -15.98
N PHE A 351 9.02 17.06 -16.42
CA PHE A 351 8.23 16.08 -17.13
C PHE A 351 7.11 15.50 -16.24
N ALA A 352 7.41 15.21 -14.98
CA ALA A 352 6.39 14.73 -14.03
C ALA A 352 5.28 15.79 -13.77
N LYS A 353 5.60 17.08 -13.76
CA LYS A 353 4.56 18.14 -13.71
C LYS A 353 3.63 18.07 -14.92
N GLN A 354 4.20 17.84 -16.11
CA GLN A 354 3.41 17.72 -17.35
C GLN A 354 2.52 16.47 -17.31
N THR A 355 3.08 15.32 -16.90
CA THR A 355 2.33 14.06 -16.82
C THR A 355 1.20 14.11 -15.80
N LEU A 356 1.42 14.77 -14.65
CA LEU A 356 0.38 15.00 -13.65
C LEU A 356 -0.77 15.86 -14.19
N ALA A 357 -0.44 16.95 -14.90
CA ALA A 357 -1.45 17.80 -15.53
C ALA A 357 -2.27 17.01 -16.56
N GLN A 358 -1.59 16.23 -17.42
CA GLN A 358 -2.25 15.39 -18.43
C GLN A 358 -3.15 14.32 -17.80
N ALA A 359 -2.69 13.62 -16.75
CA ALA A 359 -3.49 12.63 -16.05
C ALA A 359 -4.73 13.26 -15.39
N THR A 360 -4.56 14.45 -14.79
CA THR A 360 -5.66 15.20 -14.17
C THR A 360 -6.71 15.62 -15.20
N ASP A 361 -6.28 16.17 -16.32
CA ASP A 361 -7.19 16.61 -17.39
C ASP A 361 -7.91 15.43 -18.05
N PHE A 362 -7.20 14.31 -18.25
CA PHE A 362 -7.79 13.08 -18.76
C PHE A 362 -8.86 12.54 -17.81
N THR A 363 -8.57 12.46 -16.51
CA THR A 363 -9.51 11.98 -15.48
C THR A 363 -10.79 12.81 -15.47
N ARG A 364 -10.67 14.15 -15.59
CA ARG A 364 -11.82 15.06 -15.69
C ARG A 364 -12.59 14.88 -16.99
N LYS A 365 -11.88 14.87 -18.12
CA LYS A 365 -12.49 14.79 -19.46
C LYS A 365 -13.29 13.50 -19.67
N HIS A 366 -12.79 12.40 -19.13
CA HIS A 366 -13.43 11.09 -19.25
C HIS A 366 -14.40 10.77 -18.10
N ASP A 367 -14.61 11.72 -17.19
CA ASP A 367 -15.53 11.60 -16.05
C ASP A 367 -15.33 10.30 -15.25
N LEU A 368 -14.06 9.97 -14.97
CA LEU A 368 -13.71 8.69 -14.32
C LEU A 368 -14.01 8.68 -12.83
N VAL A 369 -13.74 9.78 -12.14
CA VAL A 369 -13.95 9.97 -10.71
C VAL A 369 -13.96 11.48 -10.40
N THR A 370 -14.56 11.90 -9.29
CA THR A 370 -14.56 13.31 -8.87
C THR A 370 -13.16 13.76 -8.45
N VAL A 371 -12.58 14.68 -9.22
CA VAL A 371 -11.24 15.25 -8.97
C VAL A 371 -11.34 16.33 -7.89
N PRO A 372 -10.50 16.28 -6.82
CA PRO A 372 -10.44 17.33 -5.80
C PRO A 372 -10.11 18.72 -6.39
N ASN A 373 -10.55 19.77 -5.71
CA ASN A 373 -10.25 21.16 -6.12
C ASN A 373 -8.84 21.60 -5.71
N ASP A 374 -8.34 21.07 -4.59
CA ASP A 374 -7.02 21.43 -4.08
C ASP A 374 -5.94 20.74 -4.91
N PRO A 375 -4.93 21.46 -5.43
CA PRO A 375 -3.90 20.84 -6.24
C PRO A 375 -2.87 20.11 -5.37
N VAL A 376 -2.42 18.94 -5.83
CA VAL A 376 -1.20 18.33 -5.30
C VAL A 376 0.03 19.11 -5.79
N LYS A 377 0.98 19.39 -4.90
CA LYS A 377 2.21 20.11 -5.22
C LYS A 377 3.35 19.14 -5.52
N ILE A 378 4.05 19.34 -6.61
CA ILE A 378 5.26 18.57 -6.90
C ILE A 378 6.46 19.24 -6.23
N ILE A 379 7.21 18.44 -5.48
CA ILE A 379 8.46 18.86 -4.81
C ILE A 379 9.61 17.93 -5.18
N LEU A 380 10.83 18.44 -5.07
CA LEU A 380 12.02 17.59 -5.04
C LEU A 380 12.00 16.76 -3.74
N MET A 381 12.22 15.48 -3.88
CA MET A 381 12.32 14.56 -2.73
C MET A 381 13.44 15.05 -1.80
N PRO A 382 13.16 15.23 -0.50
CA PRO A 382 14.17 15.58 0.49
C PRO A 382 15.35 14.60 0.47
N GLU A 383 16.56 15.11 0.64
CA GLU A 383 17.80 14.36 0.43
C GLU A 383 17.88 13.07 1.27
N PHE A 384 17.47 13.13 2.54
CA PHE A 384 17.48 11.98 3.45
C PHE A 384 16.51 10.86 3.07
N GLN A 385 15.56 11.11 2.14
CA GLN A 385 14.63 10.11 1.61
C GLN A 385 15.05 9.55 0.25
N ARG A 386 16.06 10.17 -0.38
CA ARG A 386 16.56 9.71 -1.68
C ARG A 386 17.21 8.33 -1.57
N GLY A 387 17.00 7.51 -2.59
CA GLY A 387 17.53 6.15 -2.64
C GLY A 387 16.63 5.08 -2.02
N VAL A 388 15.53 5.47 -1.38
CA VAL A 388 14.51 4.54 -0.85
C VAL A 388 13.37 4.34 -1.86
N ALA A 389 12.92 5.43 -2.48
CA ALA A 389 11.90 5.44 -3.52
C ALA A 389 12.28 6.44 -4.61
N VAL A 390 11.66 6.33 -5.78
CA VAL A 390 11.81 7.29 -6.88
C VAL A 390 10.81 8.42 -6.77
N ALA A 391 9.63 8.10 -6.30
CA ALA A 391 8.55 9.03 -6.04
C ALA A 391 7.70 8.52 -4.88
N TYR A 392 6.98 9.41 -4.24
CA TYR A 392 5.94 9.07 -3.27
C TYR A 392 4.94 10.22 -3.09
N CYS A 393 3.72 9.86 -2.72
CA CYS A 393 2.72 10.79 -2.27
C CYS A 393 2.94 11.08 -0.78
N ASP A 394 3.15 12.34 -0.44
CA ASP A 394 3.32 12.80 0.94
C ASP A 394 2.11 13.65 1.35
N SER A 395 1.14 13.00 1.99
CA SER A 395 -0.07 13.64 2.49
C SER A 395 0.07 14.07 3.95
N PRO A 396 -0.58 15.16 4.36
CA PRO A 396 -0.69 15.51 5.79
C PRO A 396 -1.44 14.43 6.55
N GLY A 397 -1.30 14.44 7.86
CA GLY A 397 -2.09 13.56 8.72
C GLY A 397 -3.60 13.79 8.52
N PRO A 398 -4.43 12.74 8.66
CA PRO A 398 -5.87 12.85 8.40
C PRO A 398 -6.59 13.81 9.35
N LEU A 399 -5.97 14.20 10.47
CA LEU A 399 -6.50 15.19 11.42
C LEU A 399 -5.93 16.59 11.22
N ASP A 400 -4.90 16.74 10.38
CA ASP A 400 -4.37 18.04 9.96
C ASP A 400 -5.37 18.78 9.08
N LYS A 401 -5.33 20.12 9.12
CA LYS A 401 -6.21 20.96 8.30
C LYS A 401 -5.40 21.99 7.54
N GLY A 402 -5.74 22.16 6.26
CA GLY A 402 -5.19 23.23 5.43
C GLY A 402 -3.72 23.05 5.06
N LEU A 403 -3.18 21.84 5.18
CA LEU A 403 -1.83 21.52 4.76
C LEU A 403 -1.83 20.92 3.36
N ASP A 404 -0.74 21.18 2.62
CA ASP A 404 -0.57 20.70 1.27
C ASP A 404 -0.20 19.21 1.23
N THR A 405 -0.67 18.52 0.19
CA THR A 405 -0.14 17.20 -0.20
C THR A 405 0.94 17.40 -1.24
N TYR A 406 2.02 16.65 -1.11
CA TYR A 406 3.16 16.68 -2.02
C TYR A 406 3.28 15.38 -2.81
N TYR A 407 3.55 15.53 -4.09
CA TYR A 407 4.09 14.48 -4.94
C TYR A 407 5.60 14.70 -5.00
N ALA A 408 6.35 13.95 -4.21
CA ALA A 408 7.79 14.09 -4.09
C ALA A 408 8.49 13.20 -5.13
N ILE A 409 9.46 13.79 -5.86
CA ILE A 409 10.18 13.10 -6.94
C ILE A 409 11.68 13.17 -6.65
N SER A 410 12.35 12.02 -6.69
CA SER A 410 13.79 11.94 -6.52
C SER A 410 14.52 12.47 -7.78
N PRO A 411 15.41 13.45 -7.65
CA PRO A 411 16.31 13.79 -8.74
C PRO A 411 17.32 12.65 -8.94
N ILE A 412 17.89 12.57 -10.14
CA ILE A 412 19.02 11.67 -10.39
C ILE A 412 20.26 12.30 -9.76
N PRO A 413 20.97 11.61 -8.84
CA PRO A 413 22.12 12.16 -8.14
C PRO A 413 23.24 12.58 -9.11
N ASP A 414 23.84 13.76 -8.88
CA ASP A 414 24.86 14.31 -9.79
C ASP A 414 26.13 13.45 -9.88
N GLU A 415 26.44 12.72 -8.82
CA GLU A 415 27.57 11.80 -8.74
C GLU A 415 27.39 10.50 -9.54
N TRP A 416 26.21 10.22 -10.07
CA TRP A 416 25.99 9.02 -10.87
C TRP A 416 26.64 9.13 -12.24
N THR A 417 27.28 8.03 -12.66
CA THR A 417 27.82 7.93 -14.02
C THR A 417 26.68 8.01 -15.07
N PRO A 418 27.00 8.37 -16.32
CA PRO A 418 26.03 8.36 -17.41
C PRO A 418 25.31 7.01 -17.54
N GLU A 419 26.01 5.90 -17.36
CA GLU A 419 25.46 4.54 -17.46
C GLU A 419 24.50 4.24 -16.31
N GLN A 420 24.79 4.71 -15.09
CA GLN A 420 23.89 4.57 -13.95
C GLN A 420 22.61 5.39 -14.13
N ALA A 421 22.76 6.64 -14.62
CA ALA A 421 21.63 7.50 -14.93
C ALA A 421 20.79 6.92 -16.09
N ASP A 422 21.43 6.36 -17.12
CA ASP A 422 20.74 5.70 -18.23
C ASP A 422 19.96 4.48 -17.78
N SER A 423 20.56 3.60 -16.99
CA SER A 423 19.89 2.42 -16.42
C SER A 423 18.66 2.82 -15.58
N PHE A 424 18.76 3.90 -14.80
CA PHE A 424 17.63 4.45 -14.05
C PHE A 424 16.53 4.96 -14.98
N LEU A 425 16.87 5.75 -15.99
CA LEU A 425 15.90 6.31 -16.94
C LEU A 425 15.27 5.25 -17.86
N ARG A 426 15.90 4.10 -18.03
CA ARG A 426 15.27 2.94 -18.71
C ARG A 426 14.14 2.36 -17.88
N GLU A 427 14.31 2.25 -16.56
CA GLU A 427 13.23 1.82 -15.67
C GLU A 427 12.16 2.92 -15.59
N TYR A 428 12.60 4.17 -15.36
CA TYR A 428 11.72 5.33 -15.22
C TYR A 428 11.65 6.14 -16.52
N ASN A 429 11.35 5.44 -17.62
CA ASN A 429 11.13 6.03 -18.93
C ASN A 429 9.88 6.94 -18.97
N SER A 430 9.66 7.62 -20.08
CA SER A 430 8.54 8.57 -20.21
C SER A 430 7.20 7.95 -19.82
N ARG A 431 6.91 6.73 -20.25
CA ARG A 431 5.64 6.06 -19.95
C ARG A 431 5.52 5.66 -18.48
N MET A 432 6.64 5.26 -17.86
CA MET A 432 6.66 4.95 -16.43
C MET A 432 6.44 6.21 -15.58
N ILE A 433 6.93 7.39 -15.99
CA ILE A 433 6.65 8.65 -15.27
C ILE A 433 5.17 9.02 -15.35
N HIS A 434 4.51 8.75 -16.47
CA HIS A 434 3.04 8.84 -16.53
C HIS A 434 2.35 7.93 -15.52
N LEU A 435 2.78 6.66 -15.44
CA LEU A 435 2.24 5.70 -14.46
C LEU A 435 2.49 6.14 -13.01
N LEU A 436 3.68 6.66 -12.71
CA LEU A 436 3.96 7.19 -11.38
C LEU A 436 3.04 8.37 -11.04
N SER A 437 2.78 9.29 -11.98
CA SER A 437 1.85 10.40 -11.76
C SER A 437 0.41 9.92 -11.55
N ILE A 438 0.02 8.81 -12.18
CA ILE A 438 -1.26 8.15 -11.95
C ILE A 438 -1.28 7.53 -10.54
N HIS A 439 -0.31 6.71 -10.21
CA HIS A 439 -0.21 5.97 -8.95
C HIS A 439 -0.12 6.91 -7.74
N GLU A 440 0.83 7.85 -7.77
CA GLU A 440 1.11 8.72 -6.61
C GLU A 440 0.09 9.87 -6.49
N ALA A 441 -0.51 10.28 -7.61
CA ALA A 441 -1.35 11.46 -7.54
C ALA A 441 -2.74 11.28 -8.17
N MET A 442 -2.83 11.21 -9.50
CA MET A 442 -4.11 11.42 -10.19
C MET A 442 -4.39 10.32 -11.22
N PRO A 443 -5.36 9.46 -10.92
CA PRO A 443 -6.30 9.45 -9.80
C PRO A 443 -5.93 8.50 -8.63
N GLY A 444 -4.65 8.26 -8.37
CA GLY A 444 -4.13 7.36 -7.34
C GLY A 444 -4.17 7.90 -5.89
N HIS A 445 -3.03 7.80 -5.19
CA HIS A 445 -2.92 8.07 -3.75
C HIS A 445 -3.41 9.44 -3.29
N TYR A 446 -3.05 10.52 -4.02
CA TYR A 446 -3.52 11.87 -3.68
C TYR A 446 -5.04 11.97 -3.72
N LEU A 447 -5.65 11.52 -4.82
CA LEU A 447 -7.10 11.60 -4.99
C LEU A 447 -7.82 10.74 -3.94
N GLU A 448 -7.36 9.52 -3.71
CA GLU A 448 -7.90 8.63 -2.69
C GLU A 448 -7.82 9.28 -1.31
N GLY A 449 -6.65 9.80 -0.91
CA GLY A 449 -6.45 10.48 0.39
C GLY A 449 -7.35 11.70 0.55
N ALA A 450 -7.50 12.52 -0.50
CA ALA A 450 -8.36 13.71 -0.48
C ALA A 450 -9.87 13.37 -0.33
N HIS A 451 -10.27 12.18 -0.75
CA HIS A 451 -11.63 11.67 -0.51
C HIS A 451 -11.75 11.04 0.88
N SER A 452 -10.78 10.22 1.31
CA SER A 452 -10.80 9.49 2.58
C SER A 452 -10.95 10.41 3.80
N VAL A 453 -10.29 11.58 3.81
CA VAL A 453 -10.39 12.55 4.91
C VAL A 453 -11.78 13.18 5.04
N LYS A 454 -12.65 13.03 4.06
CA LYS A 454 -14.06 13.47 4.11
C LYS A 454 -15.00 12.42 4.69
N SER A 455 -14.49 11.24 5.02
CA SER A 455 -15.27 10.17 5.66
C SER A 455 -15.83 10.65 7.01
N HIS A 456 -17.01 10.16 7.36
CA HIS A 456 -17.69 10.49 8.61
C HIS A 456 -17.03 9.87 9.86
N SER A 457 -16.14 8.88 9.69
CA SER A 457 -15.50 8.15 10.78
C SER A 457 -14.04 8.60 10.97
N THR A 458 -13.78 9.34 12.06
CA THR A 458 -12.42 9.66 12.49
C THR A 458 -11.59 8.39 12.72
N LEU A 459 -12.21 7.35 13.31
CA LEU A 459 -11.55 6.06 13.51
C LEU A 459 -11.04 5.48 12.20
N ARG A 460 -11.87 5.50 11.16
CA ARG A 460 -11.53 4.96 9.83
C ARG A 460 -10.45 5.77 9.13
N SER A 461 -10.44 7.08 9.34
CA SER A 461 -9.37 7.96 8.84
C SER A 461 -8.03 7.68 9.51
N VAL A 462 -8.04 7.37 10.82
CA VAL A 462 -6.83 7.00 11.60
C VAL A 462 -6.36 5.58 11.26
N LEU A 463 -7.31 4.63 11.13
CA LEU A 463 -7.06 3.23 10.82
C LEU A 463 -7.17 2.93 9.31
N ARG A 464 -6.68 3.86 8.47
CA ARG A 464 -6.67 3.71 7.02
C ARG A 464 -5.96 2.41 6.59
N SER A 465 -6.62 1.64 5.74
CA SER A 465 -6.08 0.39 5.22
C SER A 465 -5.02 0.62 4.14
N GLY A 466 -3.79 0.18 4.37
CA GLY A 466 -2.75 0.18 3.34
C GLY A 466 -3.12 -0.71 2.15
N LEU A 467 -3.85 -1.81 2.36
CA LEU A 467 -4.35 -2.67 1.30
C LEU A 467 -5.34 -1.92 0.39
N PHE A 468 -6.25 -1.12 0.95
CA PHE A 468 -7.15 -0.30 0.16
C PHE A 468 -6.37 0.73 -0.66
N ALA A 469 -5.48 1.47 -0.01
CA ALA A 469 -4.75 2.56 -0.64
C ALA A 469 -3.83 2.13 -1.79
N GLU A 470 -3.00 1.11 -1.54
CA GLU A 470 -2.11 0.55 -2.57
C GLU A 470 -2.91 -0.16 -3.67
N GLY A 471 -3.96 -0.88 -3.28
CA GLY A 471 -4.85 -1.54 -4.22
C GLY A 471 -5.58 -0.55 -5.13
N TRP A 472 -6.05 0.57 -4.59
CA TRP A 472 -6.66 1.65 -5.37
C TRP A 472 -5.67 2.25 -6.37
N ALA A 473 -4.45 2.57 -5.94
CA ALA A 473 -3.44 3.14 -6.82
C ALA A 473 -3.11 2.21 -8.01
N VAL A 474 -2.89 0.91 -7.76
CA VAL A 474 -2.67 -0.09 -8.82
C VAL A 474 -3.92 -0.27 -9.69
N TYR A 475 -5.12 -0.26 -9.11
CA TYR A 475 -6.37 -0.33 -9.85
C TYR A 475 -6.52 0.87 -10.81
N THR A 476 -6.13 2.07 -10.39
CA THR A 476 -6.24 3.27 -11.24
C THR A 476 -5.26 3.27 -12.40
N GLU A 477 -4.11 2.61 -12.30
CA GLU A 477 -3.19 2.42 -13.42
C GLU A 477 -3.86 1.67 -14.58
N ASP A 478 -4.55 0.58 -14.26
CA ASP A 478 -5.30 -0.25 -15.21
C ASP A 478 -6.52 0.51 -15.74
N MET A 479 -7.27 1.17 -14.86
CA MET A 479 -8.43 1.99 -15.21
C MET A 479 -8.07 3.09 -16.23
N MET A 480 -6.96 3.77 -16.06
CA MET A 480 -6.50 4.82 -16.97
C MET A 480 -6.09 4.23 -18.33
N ALA A 481 -5.39 3.11 -18.33
CA ALA A 481 -5.02 2.40 -19.56
C ALA A 481 -6.26 1.91 -20.32
N ASP A 482 -7.22 1.32 -19.64
CA ASP A 482 -8.48 0.83 -20.24
C ASP A 482 -9.37 1.97 -20.75
N ALA A 483 -9.31 3.14 -20.12
CA ALA A 483 -10.01 4.34 -20.59
C ALA A 483 -9.35 5.00 -21.83
N GLY A 484 -8.20 4.51 -22.28
CA GLY A 484 -7.50 4.99 -23.46
C GLY A 484 -6.51 6.13 -23.21
N TYR A 485 -5.96 6.23 -21.99
CA TYR A 485 -4.92 7.22 -21.69
C TYR A 485 -3.73 7.10 -22.66
N LEU A 486 -3.17 8.24 -23.07
CA LEU A 486 -2.15 8.36 -24.11
C LEU A 486 -2.62 7.78 -25.48
N ASP A 487 -3.88 8.03 -25.85
CA ASP A 487 -4.46 7.63 -27.13
C ASP A 487 -4.35 6.11 -27.42
N ASN A 488 -4.49 5.29 -26.37
CA ASN A 488 -4.33 3.83 -26.43
C ASN A 488 -2.90 3.39 -26.86
N ASP A 489 -1.86 4.13 -26.50
CA ASP A 489 -0.48 3.76 -26.82
C ASP A 489 -0.18 2.34 -26.33
N PRO A 490 0.09 1.36 -27.21
CA PRO A 490 0.35 -0.01 -26.80
C PRO A 490 1.64 -0.15 -25.98
N LEU A 491 2.60 0.76 -26.12
CA LEU A 491 3.80 0.76 -25.28
C LEU A 491 3.50 1.29 -23.87
N PHE A 492 2.53 2.19 -23.70
CA PHE A 492 2.05 2.57 -22.37
C PHE A 492 1.40 1.39 -21.66
N ARG A 493 0.50 0.65 -22.37
CA ARG A 493 -0.10 -0.57 -21.81
C ARG A 493 0.96 -1.62 -21.46
N LEU A 494 1.98 -1.79 -22.31
CA LEU A 494 3.08 -2.72 -22.05
C LEU A 494 3.86 -2.38 -20.77
N VAL A 495 4.14 -1.09 -20.55
CA VAL A 495 4.85 -0.61 -19.35
C VAL A 495 3.95 -0.73 -18.11
N GLN A 496 2.65 -0.43 -18.24
CA GLN A 496 1.68 -0.64 -17.15
C GLN A 496 1.61 -2.12 -16.75
N LEU A 497 1.54 -3.05 -17.70
CA LEU A 497 1.55 -4.49 -17.42
C LEU A 497 2.87 -4.93 -16.77
N LYS A 498 4.02 -4.39 -17.20
CA LYS A 498 5.31 -4.63 -16.52
C LYS A 498 5.26 -4.15 -15.07
N PHE A 499 4.68 -2.98 -14.82
CA PHE A 499 4.55 -2.44 -13.47
C PHE A 499 3.60 -3.31 -12.61
N TYR A 500 2.51 -3.78 -13.19
CA TYR A 500 1.61 -4.75 -12.53
C TYR A 500 2.30 -6.10 -12.25
N LEU A 501 3.17 -6.61 -13.14
CA LEU A 501 4.00 -7.78 -12.85
C LEU A 501 4.87 -7.60 -11.62
N ARG A 502 5.31 -6.38 -11.32
CA ARG A 502 6.06 -6.07 -10.11
C ARG A 502 5.22 -6.32 -8.84
N THR A 503 3.93 -6.00 -8.85
CA THR A 503 3.02 -6.26 -7.73
C THR A 503 2.74 -7.75 -7.56
N ILE A 504 2.55 -8.46 -8.66
CA ILE A 504 2.38 -9.91 -8.69
C ILE A 504 3.62 -10.61 -8.13
N ALA A 505 4.82 -10.21 -8.61
CA ALA A 505 6.08 -10.75 -8.12
C ALA A 505 6.28 -10.46 -6.63
N ASN A 506 5.87 -9.30 -6.13
CA ASN A 506 5.91 -8.99 -4.70
C ASN A 506 5.13 -9.99 -3.84
N ALA A 507 3.93 -10.39 -4.27
CA ALA A 507 3.10 -11.35 -3.54
C ALA A 507 3.68 -12.77 -3.53
N ILE A 508 4.34 -13.17 -4.62
CA ILE A 508 5.02 -14.47 -4.70
C ILE A 508 6.33 -14.44 -3.90
N LEU A 509 7.12 -13.38 -4.04
CA LEU A 509 8.42 -13.20 -3.40
C LEU A 509 8.31 -13.25 -1.88
N ASP A 510 7.38 -12.50 -1.30
CA ASP A 510 7.25 -12.36 0.16
C ASP A 510 6.98 -13.73 0.82
N GLN A 511 6.07 -14.52 0.25
CA GLN A 511 5.80 -15.89 0.69
C GLN A 511 6.99 -16.81 0.44
N GLY A 512 7.60 -16.72 -0.74
CA GLY A 512 8.78 -17.49 -1.10
C GLY A 512 9.91 -17.30 -0.10
N VAL A 513 10.15 -16.06 0.30
CA VAL A 513 11.21 -15.69 1.24
C VAL A 513 10.91 -16.19 2.66
N HIS A 514 9.74 -15.87 3.20
CA HIS A 514 9.44 -16.08 4.63
C HIS A 514 8.88 -17.47 4.97
N VAL A 515 8.34 -18.19 3.97
CA VAL A 515 7.68 -19.49 4.16
C VAL A 515 8.38 -20.60 3.40
N ASP A 516 8.71 -20.37 2.12
CA ASP A 516 9.26 -21.40 1.24
C ASP A 516 10.81 -21.39 1.22
N ASN A 517 11.47 -20.57 2.06
CA ASN A 517 12.92 -20.45 2.22
C ASN A 517 13.70 -20.14 0.93
N TRP A 518 13.13 -19.31 0.07
CA TRP A 518 13.79 -18.95 -1.19
C TRP A 518 15.17 -18.34 -0.98
N THR A 519 16.07 -18.71 -1.90
CA THR A 519 17.40 -18.08 -2.00
C THR A 519 17.31 -16.77 -2.77
N LYS A 520 18.40 -15.98 -2.72
CA LYS A 520 18.53 -14.76 -3.51
C LYS A 520 18.39 -15.04 -5.00
N GLU A 521 18.97 -16.14 -5.49
CA GLU A 521 18.94 -16.53 -6.90
C GLU A 521 17.52 -16.78 -7.39
N GLN A 522 16.71 -17.51 -6.60
CA GLN A 522 15.28 -17.76 -6.91
C GLN A 522 14.47 -16.44 -6.92
N ALA A 523 14.73 -15.56 -5.96
CA ALA A 523 14.10 -14.26 -5.90
C ALA A 523 14.48 -13.37 -7.09
N MET A 524 15.77 -13.33 -7.46
CA MET A 524 16.26 -12.58 -8.61
C MET A 524 15.70 -13.14 -9.93
N GLU A 525 15.61 -14.47 -10.07
CA GLU A 525 15.01 -15.12 -11.25
C GLU A 525 13.55 -14.67 -11.44
N LEU A 526 12.73 -14.70 -10.38
CA LEU A 526 11.35 -14.20 -10.45
C LEU A 526 11.32 -12.73 -10.89
N MET A 527 12.09 -11.89 -10.24
CA MET A 527 12.00 -10.44 -10.45
C MET A 527 12.57 -10.00 -11.80
N THR A 528 13.75 -10.51 -12.18
CA THR A 528 14.43 -10.03 -13.38
C THR A 528 13.97 -10.75 -14.65
N LYS A 529 13.70 -12.06 -14.58
CA LYS A 529 13.31 -12.85 -15.75
C LYS A 529 11.81 -12.92 -15.95
N GLN A 530 11.06 -13.21 -14.89
CA GLN A 530 9.61 -13.36 -15.03
C GLN A 530 8.86 -12.03 -14.99
N ALA A 531 9.33 -11.06 -14.20
CA ALA A 531 8.71 -9.74 -14.03
C ALA A 531 9.49 -8.56 -14.67
N PHE A 532 10.54 -8.81 -15.45
CA PHE A 532 11.30 -7.83 -16.24
C PHE A 532 11.84 -6.64 -15.46
N GLN A 533 12.06 -6.79 -14.15
CA GLN A 533 12.66 -5.73 -13.32
C GLN A 533 14.15 -5.60 -13.62
N GLN A 534 14.67 -4.37 -13.57
CA GLN A 534 16.11 -4.14 -13.68
C GLN A 534 16.83 -4.72 -12.47
N GLU A 535 18.06 -5.22 -12.65
CA GLU A 535 18.80 -5.94 -11.60
C GLU A 535 19.00 -5.13 -10.33
N ARG A 536 19.26 -3.83 -10.46
CA ARG A 536 19.42 -2.93 -9.30
C ARG A 536 18.13 -2.81 -8.49
N GLU A 537 16.99 -2.66 -9.16
CA GLU A 537 15.66 -2.61 -8.53
C GLU A 537 15.35 -3.94 -7.83
N ALA A 538 15.59 -5.06 -8.51
CA ALA A 538 15.38 -6.39 -7.95
C ALA A 538 16.27 -6.65 -6.71
N SER A 539 17.53 -6.21 -6.73
CA SER A 539 18.44 -6.33 -5.58
C SER A 539 17.98 -5.51 -4.37
N GLY A 540 17.48 -4.29 -4.61
CA GLY A 540 16.85 -3.47 -3.56
C GLY A 540 15.61 -4.15 -2.98
N LYS A 541 14.77 -4.74 -3.84
CA LYS A 541 13.56 -5.47 -3.45
C LYS A 541 13.90 -6.73 -2.64
N TRP A 542 14.93 -7.46 -3.00
CA TRP A 542 15.44 -8.57 -2.20
C TRP A 542 15.80 -8.15 -0.78
N THR A 543 16.50 -7.02 -0.64
CA THR A 543 16.83 -6.45 0.67
C THR A 543 15.55 -6.09 1.44
N ARG A 544 14.59 -5.41 0.80
CA ARG A 544 13.29 -5.06 1.42
C ARG A 544 12.53 -6.30 1.88
N ALA A 545 12.50 -7.37 1.08
CA ALA A 545 11.82 -8.62 1.44
C ALA A 545 12.44 -9.32 2.66
N GLN A 546 13.72 -9.05 2.97
CA GLN A 546 14.35 -9.55 4.19
C GLN A 546 14.07 -8.66 5.42
N LEU A 547 13.83 -7.37 5.22
CA LEU A 547 13.60 -6.39 6.28
C LEU A 547 12.13 -6.25 6.66
N THR A 548 11.20 -6.75 5.83
CA THR A 548 9.75 -6.69 6.06
C THR A 548 9.13 -8.07 5.85
N SER A 549 7.91 -8.27 6.32
CA SER A 549 7.15 -9.50 6.07
C SER A 549 5.65 -9.18 6.01
N ALA A 550 4.90 -9.90 5.19
CA ALA A 550 3.47 -9.72 4.95
C ALA A 550 3.06 -8.30 4.49
N GLN A 551 4.05 -7.51 3.98
CA GLN A 551 3.83 -6.16 3.47
C GLN A 551 3.77 -6.12 1.94
N LEU A 552 4.66 -6.86 1.27
CA LEU A 552 4.74 -6.86 -0.19
C LEU A 552 3.46 -7.38 -0.90
N PRO A 553 2.68 -8.31 -0.34
CA PRO A 553 1.41 -8.74 -0.94
C PRO A 553 0.32 -7.67 -1.00
N THR A 554 0.42 -6.58 -0.21
CA THR A 554 -0.58 -5.51 -0.09
C THR A 554 -1.00 -4.95 -1.45
N TYR A 555 -0.05 -4.70 -2.32
CA TYR A 555 -0.27 -4.15 -3.67
C TYR A 555 -1.15 -5.06 -4.53
N PHE A 556 -0.75 -6.32 -4.64
CA PHE A 556 -1.43 -7.31 -5.46
C PHE A 556 -2.82 -7.65 -4.91
N VAL A 557 -2.89 -7.97 -3.62
CA VAL A 557 -4.17 -8.37 -2.98
C VAL A 557 -5.17 -7.23 -3.03
N GLY A 558 -4.72 -6.01 -2.72
CA GLY A 558 -5.58 -4.82 -2.79
C GLY A 558 -6.13 -4.59 -4.21
N ALA A 559 -5.26 -4.64 -5.24
CA ALA A 559 -5.69 -4.50 -6.64
C ALA A 559 -6.69 -5.59 -7.03
N GLN A 560 -6.42 -6.86 -6.69
CA GLN A 560 -7.33 -7.97 -6.98
C GLN A 560 -8.70 -7.79 -6.32
N GLU A 561 -8.74 -7.35 -5.08
CA GLU A 561 -10.01 -7.09 -4.39
C GLU A 561 -10.77 -5.91 -5.01
N HIS A 562 -10.09 -4.85 -5.47
CA HIS A 562 -10.72 -3.76 -6.21
C HIS A 562 -11.27 -4.23 -7.57
N PHE A 563 -10.54 -5.03 -8.33
CA PHE A 563 -11.02 -5.61 -9.59
C PHE A 563 -12.22 -6.53 -9.36
N ASP A 564 -12.14 -7.42 -8.38
CA ASP A 564 -13.23 -8.35 -8.04
C ASP A 564 -14.48 -7.60 -7.60
N MET A 565 -14.33 -6.55 -6.78
CA MET A 565 -15.42 -5.69 -6.31
C MET A 565 -16.08 -4.97 -7.50
N ARG A 566 -15.30 -4.32 -8.37
CA ARG A 566 -15.83 -3.64 -9.55
C ARG A 566 -16.66 -4.60 -10.40
N LYS A 567 -16.08 -5.74 -10.76
CA LYS A 567 -16.76 -6.77 -11.56
C LYS A 567 -18.07 -7.23 -10.94
N ALA A 568 -18.10 -7.43 -9.62
CA ALA A 568 -19.31 -7.86 -8.91
C ALA A 568 -20.39 -6.76 -8.90
N VAL A 569 -20.00 -5.49 -8.72
CA VAL A 569 -20.93 -4.35 -8.76
C VAL A 569 -21.45 -4.10 -10.18
N GLU A 570 -20.60 -4.20 -11.20
CA GLU A 570 -21.02 -4.15 -12.62
C GLU A 570 -22.05 -5.23 -12.94
N ALA A 571 -21.82 -6.47 -12.50
CA ALA A 571 -22.76 -7.58 -12.68
C ALA A 571 -24.10 -7.35 -11.94
N LYS A 572 -24.07 -6.74 -10.74
CA LYS A 572 -25.26 -6.40 -9.95
C LYS A 572 -26.10 -5.30 -10.62
N LEU A 573 -25.45 -4.26 -11.16
CA LEU A 573 -26.12 -3.08 -11.69
C LEU A 573 -26.49 -3.21 -13.18
N GLY A 574 -25.78 -4.05 -13.96
CA GLY A 574 -26.00 -4.21 -15.39
C GLY A 574 -25.94 -2.87 -16.13
N ASP A 575 -26.95 -2.58 -16.94
CA ASP A 575 -27.06 -1.33 -17.73
C ASP A 575 -27.14 -0.04 -16.89
N LYS A 576 -27.31 -0.16 -15.57
CA LYS A 576 -27.32 0.99 -14.63
C LYS A 576 -25.94 1.31 -14.10
N PHE A 577 -24.92 0.53 -14.42
CA PHE A 577 -23.56 0.81 -13.97
C PHE A 577 -23.05 2.12 -14.56
N ASN A 578 -22.49 2.97 -13.69
CA ASN A 578 -21.80 4.19 -14.07
C ASN A 578 -20.46 4.22 -13.35
N ALA A 579 -19.36 4.27 -14.10
CA ALA A 579 -18.01 4.16 -13.55
C ALA A 579 -17.68 5.26 -12.53
N LYS A 580 -18.02 6.53 -12.85
CA LYS A 580 -17.80 7.64 -11.93
C LYS A 580 -18.57 7.48 -10.62
N ALA A 581 -19.87 7.19 -10.72
CA ALA A 581 -20.70 6.99 -9.53
C ALA A 581 -20.17 5.82 -8.67
N TYR A 582 -19.69 4.75 -9.32
CA TYR A 582 -19.03 3.64 -8.65
C TYR A 582 -17.78 4.09 -7.90
N HIS A 583 -16.85 4.79 -8.57
CA HIS A 583 -15.59 5.23 -7.95
C HIS A 583 -15.83 6.23 -6.82
N ASP A 584 -16.70 7.21 -7.03
CA ASP A 584 -17.06 8.19 -6.00
C ASP A 584 -17.69 7.51 -4.77
N GLN A 585 -18.52 6.48 -4.99
CA GLN A 585 -19.11 5.71 -3.91
C GLN A 585 -18.07 4.88 -3.16
N VAL A 586 -17.17 4.18 -3.86
CA VAL A 586 -16.07 3.42 -3.24
C VAL A 586 -15.24 4.31 -2.31
N LEU A 587 -14.86 5.50 -2.77
CA LEU A 587 -14.06 6.45 -2.01
C LEU A 587 -14.83 7.13 -0.87
N SER A 588 -16.17 7.20 -0.95
CA SER A 588 -17.01 7.81 0.10
C SER A 588 -17.00 7.02 1.42
N TYR A 589 -16.65 5.73 1.38
CA TYR A 589 -16.53 4.91 2.58
C TYR A 589 -15.23 5.17 3.37
N GLY A 590 -14.38 6.08 2.95
CA GLY A 590 -13.03 6.25 3.46
C GLY A 590 -12.11 5.18 2.87
N ALA A 591 -11.12 4.74 3.64
CA ALA A 591 -10.19 3.70 3.19
C ALA A 591 -10.19 2.48 4.14
N PRO A 592 -11.32 1.81 4.39
CA PRO A 592 -11.36 0.55 5.12
C PRO A 592 -10.79 -0.57 4.24
N PRO A 593 -10.47 -1.77 4.77
CA PRO A 593 -10.17 -2.93 3.95
C PRO A 593 -11.23 -3.16 2.86
N VAL A 594 -10.77 -3.44 1.62
CA VAL A 594 -11.61 -3.44 0.41
C VAL A 594 -12.82 -4.38 0.53
N ARG A 595 -12.65 -5.51 1.24
CA ARG A 595 -13.75 -6.46 1.47
C ARG A 595 -14.98 -5.81 2.12
N TYR A 596 -14.78 -4.87 3.06
CA TYR A 596 -15.90 -4.20 3.72
C TYR A 596 -16.62 -3.23 2.78
N VAL A 597 -15.89 -2.54 1.91
CA VAL A 597 -16.49 -1.70 0.86
C VAL A 597 -17.33 -2.57 -0.08
N ARG A 598 -16.80 -3.73 -0.48
CA ARG A 598 -17.51 -4.69 -1.32
C ARG A 598 -18.81 -5.18 -0.63
N GLU A 599 -18.73 -5.56 0.65
CA GLU A 599 -19.88 -6.00 1.44
C GLU A 599 -20.96 -4.91 1.54
N MET A 600 -20.57 -3.63 1.67
CA MET A 600 -21.49 -2.49 1.64
C MET A 600 -22.16 -2.32 0.27
N MET A 601 -21.38 -2.32 -0.81
CA MET A 601 -21.87 -2.07 -2.17
C MET A 601 -22.76 -3.21 -2.68
N LEU A 602 -22.51 -4.43 -2.22
CA LEU A 602 -23.29 -5.61 -2.63
C LEU A 602 -24.44 -5.95 -1.67
N ASP A 603 -24.59 -5.20 -0.57
CA ASP A 603 -25.55 -5.49 0.52
C ASP A 603 -25.28 -6.87 1.18
N GLU A 604 -24.04 -7.32 1.19
CA GLU A 604 -23.60 -8.54 1.87
C GLU A 604 -23.41 -8.28 3.37
N PRO A 605 -23.57 -9.30 4.24
CA PRO A 605 -23.27 -9.14 5.68
C PRO A 605 -21.82 -8.72 5.91
N ILE A 606 -21.57 -7.80 6.82
CA ILE A 606 -20.23 -7.42 7.28
C ILE A 606 -19.67 -8.58 8.15
N LYS A 607 -18.51 -9.13 7.76
CA LYS A 607 -17.90 -10.32 8.38
C LYS A 607 -16.53 -10.06 8.97
#